data_fb027a32580aca49ac7f360985be2eeb
#
_entry.id   fb027a32580aca49ac7f360985be2eeb
#
_cell.length_a   1.000
_cell.length_b   1.000
_cell.length_c   1.000
_cell.angle_alpha   90.00
_cell.angle_beta   90.00
_cell.angle_gamma   90.00
#
_symmetry.space_group_name_H-M   'P 1'
#
loop_
_entity.id
_entity.type
_entity.pdbx_description
1 polymer ?
#
loop_
_entity_poly.entity_id
_entity_poly.type
_entity_poly.pdbx_seq_one_letter_code
_entity_poly.pdbx_strand_id
1 'polypeptide(L)'
;MTTELILLLIIIVTALAFDFTNGFHDTANAMATSIATGALKPKTAVILAGCLNFVGAFISVEVAKTVAKGIVKLDEFDLSDNAQADTLLLIVLCGLIGGILWNLFTWLFGIPSSSSHSLFGGLIGAAIGAMGFGGVLWNGVLDKIIVPALAAPVVAALVAACGTAGVYFFTSQLREKERDNYFRWGQIGSASLVALAHGTSDAQKTMGVIFLALVATGPVSYTHL
;
A
#
# COMPACT_ATOMS: atom_id res chain seq x y z
N MET A 1 -11.90 27.94 -12.46
CA MET A 1 -11.53 26.77 -11.68
C MET A 1 -11.57 27.18 -10.23
N THR A 2 -12.38 26.57 -9.45
CA THR A 2 -12.48 26.83 -8.00
C THR A 2 -11.18 26.36 -7.32
N THR A 3 -10.81 26.98 -6.20
CA THR A 3 -9.62 26.60 -5.41
C THR A 3 -9.63 25.11 -5.06
N GLU A 4 -10.80 24.58 -4.73
CA GLU A 4 -11.04 23.15 -4.44
C GLU A 4 -10.65 22.23 -5.62
N LEU A 5 -10.98 22.59 -6.86
CA LEU A 5 -10.60 21.79 -8.03
C LEU A 5 -9.09 21.77 -8.24
N ILE A 6 -8.42 22.87 -7.97
CA ILE A 6 -6.94 22.96 -8.05
C ILE A 6 -6.33 22.06 -6.97
N LEU A 7 -6.80 22.12 -5.73
CA LEU A 7 -6.34 21.27 -4.63
C LEU A 7 -6.59 19.80 -4.93
N LEU A 8 -7.76 19.45 -5.43
CA LEU A 8 -8.09 18.08 -5.83
C LEU A 8 -7.12 17.55 -6.89
N LEU A 9 -6.83 18.35 -7.92
CA LEU A 9 -5.88 17.95 -8.97
C LEU A 9 -4.46 17.77 -8.40
N ILE A 10 -4.02 18.65 -7.51
CA ILE A 10 -2.73 18.52 -6.82
C ILE A 10 -2.69 17.23 -5.99
N ILE A 11 -3.75 16.93 -5.25
CA ILE A 11 -3.85 15.69 -4.46
C ILE A 11 -3.79 14.46 -5.35
N ILE A 12 -4.53 14.43 -6.46
CA ILE A 12 -4.49 13.30 -7.41
C ILE A 12 -3.08 13.09 -7.94
N VAL A 13 -2.41 14.15 -8.40
CA VAL A 13 -1.02 14.06 -8.91
C VAL A 13 -0.07 13.59 -7.80
N THR A 14 -0.23 14.11 -6.58
CA THR A 14 0.60 13.70 -5.44
C THR A 14 0.33 12.25 -5.02
N ALA A 15 -0.93 11.80 -5.07
CA ALA A 15 -1.31 10.42 -4.81
C ALA A 15 -0.71 9.45 -5.84
N LEU A 16 -0.72 9.82 -7.12
CA LEU A 16 -0.06 9.05 -8.18
C LEU A 16 1.47 9.06 -8.00
N ALA A 17 2.06 10.16 -7.57
CA ALA A 17 3.48 10.24 -7.22
C ALA A 17 3.82 9.35 -6.03
N PHE A 18 2.96 9.31 -5.00
CA PHE A 18 3.10 8.37 -3.87
C PHE A 18 3.08 6.92 -4.36
N ASP A 19 2.13 6.55 -5.21
CA ASP A 19 2.01 5.20 -5.77
C ASP A 19 3.23 4.83 -6.62
N PHE A 20 3.76 5.77 -7.38
CA PHE A 20 5.00 5.60 -8.14
C PHE A 20 6.20 5.33 -7.21
N THR A 21 6.37 6.10 -6.13
CA THR A 21 7.45 5.87 -5.16
C THR A 21 7.30 4.53 -4.43
N ASN A 22 6.06 4.12 -4.14
CA ASN A 22 5.74 2.81 -3.61
C ASN A 22 6.12 1.70 -4.60
N GLY A 23 5.75 1.84 -5.87
CA GLY A 23 5.99 0.84 -6.91
C GLY A 23 7.46 0.49 -7.07
N PHE A 24 8.37 1.46 -7.17
CA PHE A 24 9.80 1.15 -7.31
C PHE A 24 10.43 0.65 -6.01
N HIS A 25 9.91 1.04 -4.85
CA HIS A 25 10.41 0.59 -3.56
C HIS A 25 10.01 -0.88 -3.28
N ASP A 26 8.75 -1.23 -3.53
CA ASP A 26 8.19 -2.52 -3.12
C ASP A 26 8.23 -3.61 -4.20
N THR A 27 8.33 -3.27 -5.49
CA THR A 27 8.48 -4.27 -6.57
C THR A 27 9.76 -5.11 -6.38
N ALA A 28 10.81 -4.52 -5.81
CA ALA A 28 12.02 -5.23 -5.48
C ALA A 28 11.77 -6.39 -4.50
N ASN A 29 10.91 -6.19 -3.49
CA ASN A 29 10.59 -7.20 -2.49
C ASN A 29 9.93 -8.44 -3.10
N ALA A 30 9.07 -8.26 -4.11
CA ALA A 30 8.40 -9.36 -4.80
C ALA A 30 9.29 -10.12 -5.78
N MET A 31 10.20 -9.43 -6.49
CA MET A 31 10.92 -9.96 -7.65
C MET A 31 12.42 -10.18 -7.45
N ALA A 32 13.03 -9.60 -6.41
CA ALA A 32 14.48 -9.66 -6.21
C ALA A 32 15.02 -11.09 -6.16
N THR A 33 14.36 -12.00 -5.46
CA THR A 33 14.77 -13.40 -5.35
C THR A 33 14.74 -14.12 -6.70
N SER A 34 13.67 -13.90 -7.50
CA SER A 34 13.53 -14.50 -8.83
C SER A 34 14.56 -13.97 -9.84
N ILE A 35 15.00 -12.73 -9.67
CA ILE A 35 16.08 -12.13 -10.47
C ILE A 35 17.44 -12.64 -10.02
N ALA A 36 17.70 -12.64 -8.70
CA ALA A 36 18.97 -13.03 -8.12
C ALA A 36 19.32 -14.51 -8.38
N THR A 37 18.32 -15.39 -8.39
CA THR A 37 18.50 -16.82 -8.71
C THR A 37 18.53 -17.11 -10.22
N GLY A 38 18.30 -16.10 -11.07
CA GLY A 38 18.21 -16.28 -12.52
C GLY A 38 16.93 -16.97 -13.00
N ALA A 39 15.91 -17.14 -12.14
CA ALA A 39 14.64 -17.71 -12.52
C ALA A 39 13.91 -16.82 -13.56
N LEU A 40 14.00 -15.51 -13.40
CA LEU A 40 13.49 -14.52 -14.35
C LEU A 40 14.56 -13.50 -14.73
N LYS A 41 14.53 -13.04 -15.98
CA LYS A 41 15.31 -11.88 -16.41
C LYS A 41 14.72 -10.61 -15.80
N PRO A 42 15.53 -9.58 -15.43
CA PRO A 42 15.03 -8.37 -14.77
C PRO A 42 13.87 -7.70 -15.50
N LYS A 43 13.98 -7.51 -16.82
CA LYS A 43 12.89 -6.89 -17.61
C LYS A 43 11.60 -7.69 -17.56
N THR A 44 11.67 -9.02 -17.68
CA THR A 44 10.50 -9.91 -17.63
C THR A 44 9.87 -9.88 -16.24
N ALA A 45 10.69 -9.86 -15.18
CA ALA A 45 10.21 -9.79 -13.81
C ALA A 45 9.42 -8.49 -13.54
N VAL A 46 9.97 -7.34 -13.98
CA VAL A 46 9.31 -6.03 -13.80
C VAL A 46 8.00 -5.95 -14.59
N ILE A 47 7.99 -6.40 -15.85
CA ILE A 47 6.76 -6.40 -16.67
C ILE A 47 5.71 -7.32 -16.05
N LEU A 48 6.09 -8.52 -15.61
CA LEU A 48 5.19 -9.47 -14.95
C LEU A 48 4.62 -8.87 -13.67
N ALA A 49 5.46 -8.26 -12.83
CA ALA A 49 5.03 -7.60 -11.62
C ALA A 49 4.04 -6.46 -11.92
N GLY A 50 4.35 -5.58 -12.87
CA GLY A 50 3.47 -4.48 -13.26
C GLY A 50 2.11 -4.95 -13.76
N CYS A 51 2.07 -5.96 -14.63
CA CYS A 51 0.82 -6.53 -15.12
C CYS A 51 -0.02 -7.16 -13.99
N LEU A 52 0.62 -7.91 -13.09
CA LEU A 52 -0.08 -8.57 -11.97
C LEU A 52 -0.54 -7.56 -10.91
N ASN A 53 0.25 -6.53 -10.61
CA ASN A 53 -0.18 -5.43 -9.75
C ASN A 53 -1.40 -4.71 -10.34
N PHE A 54 -1.37 -4.43 -11.64
CA PHE A 54 -2.51 -3.80 -12.34
C PHE A 54 -3.77 -4.66 -12.26
N VAL A 55 -3.67 -5.97 -12.51
CA VAL A 55 -4.81 -6.90 -12.36
C VAL A 55 -5.26 -6.96 -10.90
N GLY A 56 -4.33 -7.01 -9.95
CA GLY A 56 -4.61 -7.03 -8.51
C GLY A 56 -5.45 -5.85 -8.06
N ALA A 57 -5.21 -4.65 -8.61
CA ALA A 57 -5.92 -3.43 -8.29
C ALA A 57 -7.45 -3.53 -8.45
N PHE A 58 -7.94 -4.41 -9.32
CA PHE A 58 -9.38 -4.59 -9.61
C PHE A 58 -10.05 -5.71 -8.78
N ILE A 59 -9.29 -6.48 -7.97
CA ILE A 59 -9.84 -7.65 -7.28
C ILE A 59 -10.64 -7.28 -6.03
N SER A 60 -10.27 -6.21 -5.32
CA SER A 60 -10.90 -5.83 -4.05
C SER A 60 -10.93 -4.30 -3.90
N VAL A 61 -11.78 -3.78 -3.02
CA VAL A 61 -11.86 -2.36 -2.64
C VAL A 61 -11.78 -2.15 -1.13
N GLU A 62 -11.52 -3.20 -0.36
CA GLU A 62 -11.57 -3.16 1.12
C GLU A 62 -10.48 -2.28 1.73
N VAL A 63 -9.28 -2.26 1.14
CA VAL A 63 -8.19 -1.39 1.61
C VAL A 63 -8.51 0.07 1.35
N ALA A 64 -9.12 0.40 0.19
CA ALA A 64 -9.58 1.75 -0.11
C ALA A 64 -10.59 2.26 0.92
N LYS A 65 -11.57 1.43 1.30
CA LYS A 65 -12.54 1.74 2.37
C LYS A 65 -11.84 1.99 3.71
N THR A 66 -10.85 1.19 4.04
CA THR A 66 -10.11 1.32 5.29
C THR A 66 -9.33 2.63 5.35
N VAL A 67 -8.67 3.01 4.25
CA VAL A 67 -7.93 4.28 4.16
C VAL A 67 -8.91 5.45 4.28
N ALA A 68 -10.03 5.39 3.55
CA ALA A 68 -11.00 6.48 3.51
C ALA A 68 -11.72 6.70 4.85
N LYS A 69 -12.01 5.64 5.63
CA LYS A 69 -12.89 5.72 6.82
C LYS A 69 -12.22 5.31 8.13
N GLY A 70 -10.98 4.86 8.10
CA GLY A 70 -10.39 4.14 9.23
C GLY A 70 -9.42 4.93 10.11
N ILE A 71 -9.01 6.14 9.73
CA ILE A 71 -7.89 6.84 10.36
C ILE A 71 -8.28 8.23 10.87
N VAL A 72 -8.92 9.03 10.02
CA VAL A 72 -9.36 10.39 10.35
C VAL A 72 -10.83 10.37 10.71
N LYS A 73 -11.21 11.13 11.72
CA LYS A 73 -12.61 11.29 12.12
C LYS A 73 -13.33 12.22 11.14
N LEU A 74 -13.91 11.63 10.12
CA LEU A 74 -14.63 12.36 9.07
C LEU A 74 -15.95 12.95 9.56
N ASP A 75 -16.55 12.36 10.60
CA ASP A 75 -17.81 12.83 11.20
C ASP A 75 -17.67 14.18 11.91
N GLU A 76 -16.42 14.62 12.18
CA GLU A 76 -16.13 15.93 12.74
C GLU A 76 -16.06 17.04 11.67
N PHE A 77 -16.12 16.69 10.37
CA PHE A 77 -16.08 17.64 9.27
C PHE A 77 -17.50 17.88 8.72
N ASP A 78 -17.95 19.12 8.75
CA ASP A 78 -19.08 19.57 7.95
C ASP A 78 -18.60 19.89 6.53
N LEU A 79 -18.74 18.92 5.63
CA LEU A 79 -18.30 19.04 4.24
C LEU A 79 -19.15 20.03 3.41
N SER A 80 -20.22 20.58 3.98
CA SER A 80 -20.94 21.71 3.38
C SER A 80 -20.25 23.05 3.67
N ASP A 81 -19.35 23.09 4.65
CA ASP A 81 -18.49 24.23 4.96
C ASP A 81 -17.16 24.11 4.20
N ASN A 82 -16.94 24.99 3.24
CA ASN A 82 -15.75 25.00 2.39
C ASN A 82 -14.44 25.05 3.21
N ALA A 83 -14.41 25.73 4.36
CA ALA A 83 -13.22 25.81 5.20
C ALA A 83 -12.84 24.46 5.83
N GLN A 84 -13.84 23.68 6.20
CA GLN A 84 -13.63 22.33 6.75
C GLN A 84 -13.27 21.33 5.65
N ALA A 85 -13.89 21.43 4.49
CA ALA A 85 -13.52 20.64 3.30
C ALA A 85 -12.06 20.92 2.88
N ASP A 86 -11.65 22.18 2.82
CA ASP A 86 -10.26 22.57 2.52
C ASP A 86 -9.28 22.03 3.58
N THR A 87 -9.65 22.02 4.85
CA THR A 87 -8.83 21.45 5.94
C THR A 87 -8.62 19.95 5.73
N LEU A 88 -9.65 19.20 5.36
CA LEU A 88 -9.54 17.78 5.06
C LEU A 88 -8.65 17.52 3.83
N LEU A 89 -8.79 18.33 2.78
CA LEU A 89 -7.93 18.25 1.60
C LEU A 89 -6.46 18.50 1.93
N LEU A 90 -6.19 19.47 2.81
CA LEU A 90 -4.84 19.77 3.28
C LEU A 90 -4.26 18.63 4.14
N ILE A 91 -5.05 18.01 5.01
CA ILE A 91 -4.64 16.82 5.77
C ILE A 91 -4.21 15.70 4.81
N VAL A 92 -5.01 15.44 3.79
CA VAL A 92 -4.72 14.42 2.77
C VAL A 92 -3.44 14.75 2.02
N LEU A 93 -3.28 15.98 1.56
CA LEU A 93 -2.10 16.43 0.81
C LEU A 93 -0.83 16.34 1.67
N CYS A 94 -0.87 16.86 2.90
CA CYS A 94 0.27 16.82 3.82
C CYS A 94 0.61 15.36 4.20
N GLY A 95 -0.39 14.51 4.39
CA GLY A 95 -0.21 13.09 4.65
C GLY A 95 0.50 12.37 3.51
N LEU A 96 0.11 12.62 2.26
CA LEU A 96 0.76 12.09 1.07
C LEU A 96 2.21 12.57 0.93
N ILE A 97 2.44 13.87 1.10
CA ILE A 97 3.79 14.45 1.05
C ILE A 97 4.67 13.83 2.14
N GLY A 98 4.17 13.70 3.37
CA GLY A 98 4.88 13.04 4.47
C GLY A 98 5.23 11.59 4.13
N GLY A 99 4.29 10.84 3.56
CA GLY A 99 4.51 9.47 3.09
C GLY A 99 5.57 9.37 1.99
N ILE A 100 5.52 10.25 0.99
CA ILE A 100 6.52 10.31 -0.09
C ILE A 100 7.91 10.63 0.47
N LEU A 101 8.02 11.64 1.33
CA LEU A 101 9.29 12.03 1.93
C LEU A 101 9.89 10.88 2.76
N TRP A 102 9.06 10.15 3.51
CA TRP A 102 9.51 8.97 4.25
C TRP A 102 9.96 7.84 3.33
N ASN A 103 9.20 7.54 2.27
CA ASN A 103 9.58 6.53 1.29
C ASN A 103 10.90 6.88 0.59
N LEU A 104 11.09 8.14 0.18
CA LEU A 104 12.34 8.60 -0.43
C LEU A 104 13.51 8.57 0.55
N PHE A 105 13.29 8.98 1.80
CA PHE A 105 14.30 8.92 2.85
C PHE A 105 14.76 7.47 3.08
N THR A 106 13.82 6.55 3.32
CA THR A 106 14.16 5.15 3.58
C THR A 106 14.80 4.47 2.37
N TRP A 107 14.36 4.81 1.16
CA TRP A 107 14.98 4.33 -0.07
C TRP A 107 16.43 4.83 -0.22
N LEU A 108 16.68 6.12 0.02
CA LEU A 108 18.00 6.74 -0.10
C LEU A 108 19.01 6.09 0.87
N PHE A 109 18.58 5.74 2.08
CA PHE A 109 19.43 5.12 3.10
C PHE A 109 19.42 3.59 3.08
N GLY A 110 18.67 2.97 2.16
CA GLY A 110 18.54 1.51 2.08
C GLY A 110 17.86 0.88 3.31
N ILE A 111 17.00 1.63 3.99
CA ILE A 111 16.28 1.18 5.19
C ILE A 111 14.99 0.51 4.74
N PRO A 112 14.73 -0.76 5.12
CA PRO A 112 13.44 -1.40 4.85
C PRO A 112 12.29 -0.61 5.45
N SER A 113 11.28 -0.32 4.66
CA SER A 113 10.12 0.47 5.07
C SER A 113 8.84 -0.12 4.51
N SER A 114 7.71 0.22 5.13
CA SER A 114 6.38 -0.10 4.66
C SER A 114 5.69 1.17 4.16
N SER A 115 5.36 1.20 2.88
CA SER A 115 4.61 2.29 2.27
C SER A 115 3.24 2.53 2.90
N SER A 116 2.59 1.45 3.39
CA SER A 116 1.33 1.56 4.15
C SER A 116 1.53 2.36 5.43
N HIS A 117 2.57 2.01 6.20
CA HIS A 117 2.84 2.71 7.46
C HIS A 117 3.31 4.14 7.23
N SER A 118 4.02 4.43 6.13
CA SER A 118 4.42 5.78 5.76
C SER A 118 3.20 6.66 5.42
N LEU A 119 2.26 6.13 4.64
CA LEU A 119 1.01 6.84 4.32
C LEU A 119 0.16 7.10 5.56
N PHE A 120 -0.06 6.05 6.36
CA PHE A 120 -0.87 6.17 7.57
C PHE A 120 -0.22 7.10 8.60
N GLY A 121 1.09 6.99 8.79
CA GLY A 121 1.84 7.89 9.65
C GLY A 121 1.76 9.35 9.19
N GLY A 122 1.85 9.58 7.88
CA GLY A 122 1.67 10.90 7.27
C GLY A 122 0.26 11.47 7.51
N LEU A 123 -0.78 10.67 7.27
CA LEU A 123 -2.18 11.08 7.51
C LEU A 123 -2.46 11.35 9.00
N ILE A 124 -1.99 10.47 9.90
CA ILE A 124 -2.11 10.66 11.35
C ILE A 124 -1.40 11.94 11.79
N GLY A 125 -0.16 12.15 11.32
CA GLY A 125 0.61 13.36 11.64
C GLY A 125 -0.06 14.63 11.15
N ALA A 126 -0.59 14.63 9.93
CA ALA A 126 -1.33 15.75 9.36
C ALA A 126 -2.64 16.03 10.11
N ALA A 127 -3.39 14.98 10.48
CA ALA A 127 -4.60 15.10 11.28
C ALA A 127 -4.31 15.66 12.68
N ILE A 128 -3.25 15.21 13.34
CA ILE A 128 -2.83 15.77 14.63
C ILE A 128 -2.45 17.25 14.50
N GLY A 129 -1.74 17.61 13.42
CA GLY A 129 -1.36 18.99 13.16
C GLY A 129 -2.53 19.93 12.93
N ALA A 130 -3.59 19.45 12.27
CA ALA A 130 -4.77 20.25 11.94
C ALA A 130 -5.85 20.27 13.06
N MET A 131 -6.06 19.12 13.73
CA MET A 131 -7.20 18.92 14.64
C MET A 131 -6.76 18.52 16.06
N GLY A 132 -5.46 18.35 16.30
CA GLY A 132 -4.95 17.78 17.55
C GLY A 132 -5.17 16.27 17.63
N PHE A 133 -4.86 15.70 18.80
CA PHE A 133 -4.98 14.25 19.05
C PHE A 133 -6.43 13.73 18.95
N GLY A 134 -7.42 14.60 19.12
CA GLY A 134 -8.84 14.26 19.02
C GLY A 134 -9.29 13.89 17.61
N GLY A 135 -8.67 14.45 16.57
CA GLY A 135 -9.02 14.23 15.16
C GLY A 135 -8.66 12.84 14.60
N VAL A 136 -7.97 11.99 15.38
CA VAL A 136 -7.55 10.66 14.98
C VAL A 136 -8.46 9.58 15.59
N LEU A 137 -8.83 8.60 14.77
CA LEU A 137 -9.56 7.40 15.20
C LEU A 137 -8.57 6.38 15.81
N TRP A 138 -8.18 6.57 17.08
CA TRP A 138 -7.18 5.73 17.74
C TRP A 138 -7.52 4.25 17.80
N ASN A 139 -8.80 3.90 17.93
CA ASN A 139 -9.25 2.51 17.82
C ASN A 139 -8.96 1.93 16.42
N GLY A 140 -9.21 2.72 15.38
CA GLY A 140 -8.88 2.33 14.01
C GLY A 140 -7.36 2.17 13.79
N VAL A 141 -6.56 3.05 14.37
CA VAL A 141 -5.09 2.96 14.33
C VAL A 141 -4.62 1.68 15.05
N LEU A 142 -5.17 1.40 16.23
CA LEU A 142 -4.82 0.20 17.00
C LEU A 142 -5.18 -1.07 16.23
N ASP A 143 -6.44 -1.20 15.80
CA ASP A 143 -6.97 -2.44 15.22
C ASP A 143 -6.49 -2.68 13.79
N LYS A 144 -6.29 -1.63 13.01
CA LYS A 144 -5.98 -1.75 11.57
C LYS A 144 -4.51 -1.52 11.23
N ILE A 145 -3.73 -0.95 12.13
CA ILE A 145 -2.30 -0.67 11.90
C ILE A 145 -1.43 -1.38 12.93
N ILE A 146 -1.60 -1.09 14.23
CA ILE A 146 -0.68 -1.56 15.27
C ILE A 146 -0.80 -3.07 15.46
N VAL A 147 -2.01 -3.59 15.67
CA VAL A 147 -2.22 -5.03 15.90
C VAL A 147 -1.76 -5.86 14.71
N PRO A 148 -2.13 -5.55 13.44
CA PRO A 148 -1.60 -6.25 12.29
C PRO A 148 -0.07 -6.13 12.14
N ALA A 149 0.51 -4.96 12.42
CA ALA A 149 1.96 -4.76 12.34
C ALA A 149 2.75 -5.64 13.30
N LEU A 150 2.22 -5.88 14.51
CA LEU A 150 2.82 -6.78 15.50
C LEU A 150 2.55 -8.26 15.20
N ALA A 151 1.39 -8.58 14.67
CA ALA A 151 1.00 -9.96 14.34
C ALA A 151 1.66 -10.47 13.05
N ALA A 152 1.82 -9.61 12.03
CA ALA A 152 2.31 -10.00 10.72
C ALA A 152 3.68 -10.70 10.73
N PRO A 153 4.71 -10.25 11.46
CA PRO A 153 6.00 -10.93 11.51
C PRO A 153 5.89 -12.36 12.08
N VAL A 154 5.06 -12.57 13.10
CA VAL A 154 4.87 -13.88 13.73
C VAL A 154 4.17 -14.82 12.75
N VAL A 155 3.06 -14.37 12.15
CA VAL A 155 2.31 -15.16 11.16
C VAL A 155 3.18 -15.46 9.94
N ALA A 156 3.91 -14.48 9.43
CA ALA A 156 4.80 -14.64 8.28
C ALA A 156 5.93 -15.65 8.58
N ALA A 157 6.54 -15.59 9.78
CA ALA A 157 7.57 -16.53 10.19
C ALA A 157 7.04 -17.97 10.26
N LEU A 158 5.85 -18.18 10.84
CA LEU A 158 5.21 -19.48 10.92
C LEU A 158 4.88 -20.03 9.52
N VAL A 159 4.26 -19.22 8.67
CA VAL A 159 3.91 -19.62 7.29
C VAL A 159 5.18 -19.94 6.48
N ALA A 160 6.22 -19.12 6.60
CA ALA A 160 7.49 -19.34 5.90
C ALA A 160 8.17 -20.62 6.41
N ALA A 161 8.21 -20.86 7.71
CA ALA A 161 8.78 -22.08 8.28
C ALA A 161 8.05 -23.35 7.82
N CYS A 162 6.72 -23.36 7.91
CA CYS A 162 5.89 -24.47 7.44
C CYS A 162 6.01 -24.68 5.91
N GLY A 163 5.96 -23.60 5.15
CA GLY A 163 6.11 -23.64 3.70
C GLY A 163 7.47 -24.19 3.27
N THR A 164 8.55 -23.71 3.89
CA THR A 164 9.92 -24.18 3.62
C THR A 164 10.07 -25.65 3.99
N ALA A 165 9.61 -26.05 5.19
CA ALA A 165 9.64 -27.46 5.60
C ALA A 165 8.85 -28.35 4.63
N GLY A 166 7.66 -27.92 4.19
CA GLY A 166 6.86 -28.61 3.18
C GLY A 166 7.59 -28.77 1.86
N VAL A 167 8.20 -27.71 1.35
CA VAL A 167 8.99 -27.76 0.11
C VAL A 167 10.14 -28.76 0.24
N TYR A 168 10.91 -28.72 1.31
CA TYR A 168 11.98 -29.68 1.56
C TYR A 168 11.48 -31.13 1.64
N PHE A 169 10.35 -31.34 2.32
CA PHE A 169 9.75 -32.68 2.44
C PHE A 169 9.36 -33.24 1.07
N PHE A 170 8.66 -32.48 0.24
CA PHE A 170 8.20 -32.93 -1.08
C PHE A 170 9.32 -33.04 -2.11
N THR A 171 10.39 -32.25 -2.01
CA THR A 171 11.47 -32.22 -2.99
C THR A 171 12.67 -33.08 -2.61
N SER A 172 12.71 -33.62 -1.38
CA SER A 172 13.84 -34.41 -0.88
C SER A 172 14.18 -35.67 -1.70
N GLN A 173 13.18 -36.24 -2.37
CA GLN A 173 13.33 -37.46 -3.18
C GLN A 173 13.49 -37.20 -4.68
N LEU A 174 13.43 -35.93 -5.11
CA LEU A 174 13.56 -35.59 -6.52
C LEU A 174 15.03 -35.61 -6.96
N ARG A 175 15.27 -35.96 -8.21
CA ARG A 175 16.59 -35.84 -8.83
C ARG A 175 16.97 -34.35 -8.94
N GLU A 176 18.25 -34.05 -8.83
CA GLU A 176 18.78 -32.69 -8.79
C GLU A 176 18.26 -31.81 -9.96
N LYS A 177 18.33 -32.34 -11.19
CA LYS A 177 17.85 -31.61 -12.39
C LYS A 177 16.34 -31.34 -12.39
N GLU A 178 15.55 -32.27 -11.88
CA GLU A 178 14.08 -32.11 -11.76
C GLU A 178 13.77 -31.08 -10.67
N ARG A 179 14.47 -31.19 -9.54
CA ARG A 179 14.35 -30.28 -8.40
C ARG A 179 14.62 -28.82 -8.79
N ASP A 180 15.68 -28.55 -9.56
CA ASP A 180 16.02 -27.21 -10.02
C ASP A 180 14.91 -26.60 -10.90
N ASN A 181 14.32 -27.42 -11.76
CA ASN A 181 13.22 -26.98 -12.61
C ASN A 181 11.95 -26.68 -11.79
N TYR A 182 11.60 -27.54 -10.82
CA TYR A 182 10.47 -27.32 -9.91
C TYR A 182 10.67 -26.05 -9.06
N PHE A 183 11.87 -25.83 -8.52
CA PHE A 183 12.17 -24.62 -7.75
C PHE A 183 12.08 -23.37 -8.61
N ARG A 184 12.57 -23.41 -9.84
CA ARG A 184 12.47 -22.28 -10.76
C ARG A 184 11.02 -21.90 -11.04
N TRP A 185 10.16 -22.85 -11.40
CA TRP A 185 8.76 -22.59 -11.68
C TRP A 185 7.96 -22.24 -10.41
N GLY A 186 8.25 -22.91 -9.31
CA GLY A 186 7.67 -22.58 -8.02
C GLY A 186 7.97 -21.15 -7.57
N GLN A 187 9.21 -20.71 -7.79
CA GLN A 187 9.64 -19.35 -7.48
C GLN A 187 8.96 -18.31 -8.39
N ILE A 188 8.84 -18.59 -9.69
CA ILE A 188 8.08 -17.70 -10.59
C ILE A 188 6.62 -17.63 -10.17
N GLY A 189 6.01 -18.77 -9.84
CA GLY A 189 4.63 -18.82 -9.37
C GLY A 189 4.42 -18.06 -8.08
N SER A 190 5.26 -18.27 -7.07
CA SER A 190 5.17 -17.56 -5.79
C SER A 190 5.41 -16.05 -5.93
N ALA A 191 6.40 -15.63 -6.71
CA ALA A 191 6.65 -14.22 -6.99
C ALA A 191 5.47 -13.58 -7.73
N SER A 192 4.82 -14.31 -8.64
CA SER A 192 3.62 -13.85 -9.33
C SER A 192 2.44 -13.67 -8.39
N LEU A 193 2.23 -14.60 -7.47
CA LEU A 193 1.18 -14.49 -6.44
C LEU A 193 1.44 -13.32 -5.49
N VAL A 194 2.69 -13.10 -5.10
CA VAL A 194 3.09 -11.94 -4.27
C VAL A 194 2.81 -10.65 -5.01
N ALA A 195 3.19 -10.54 -6.30
CA ALA A 195 2.93 -9.34 -7.09
C ALA A 195 1.42 -9.07 -7.27
N LEU A 196 0.62 -10.11 -7.48
CA LEU A 196 -0.83 -9.99 -7.56
C LEU A 196 -1.43 -9.52 -6.23
N ALA A 197 -1.04 -10.15 -5.12
CA ALA A 197 -1.49 -9.79 -3.77
C ALA A 197 -1.07 -8.36 -3.40
N HIS A 198 0.13 -7.94 -3.81
CA HIS A 198 0.62 -6.57 -3.63
C HIS A 198 -0.29 -5.56 -4.34
N GLY A 199 -0.65 -5.81 -5.60
CA GLY A 199 -1.58 -4.96 -6.35
C GLY A 199 -2.97 -4.85 -5.70
N THR A 200 -3.47 -5.91 -5.07
CA THR A 200 -4.76 -5.87 -4.34
C THR A 200 -4.73 -4.97 -3.10
N SER A 201 -3.57 -4.61 -2.61
CA SER A 201 -3.40 -3.78 -1.42
C SER A 201 -2.96 -2.36 -1.78
N ASP A 202 -1.91 -2.22 -2.58
CA ASP A 202 -1.19 -0.96 -2.72
C ASP A 202 -1.88 0.05 -3.62
N ALA A 203 -2.39 -0.36 -4.77
CA ALA A 203 -3.19 0.51 -5.62
C ALA A 203 -4.44 1.04 -4.90
N GLN A 204 -5.00 0.23 -4.00
CA GLN A 204 -6.19 0.62 -3.25
C GLN A 204 -5.94 1.68 -2.17
N LYS A 205 -4.72 1.80 -1.65
CA LYS A 205 -4.36 2.89 -0.72
C LYS A 205 -4.50 4.24 -1.43
N THR A 206 -3.93 4.33 -2.62
CA THR A 206 -4.01 5.51 -3.48
C THR A 206 -5.45 5.81 -3.90
N MET A 207 -6.22 4.78 -4.28
CA MET A 207 -7.66 4.90 -4.56
C MET A 207 -8.43 5.43 -3.36
N GLY A 208 -8.15 4.94 -2.15
CA GLY A 208 -8.80 5.38 -0.92
C GLY A 208 -8.53 6.84 -0.59
N VAL A 209 -7.30 7.28 -0.80
CA VAL A 209 -6.90 8.69 -0.60
C VAL A 209 -7.54 9.61 -1.64
N ILE A 210 -7.56 9.22 -2.92
CA ILE A 210 -8.24 9.98 -3.97
C ILE A 210 -9.75 10.03 -3.70
N PHE A 211 -10.34 8.91 -3.29
CA PHE A 211 -11.75 8.87 -2.92
C PHE A 211 -12.07 9.81 -1.75
N LEU A 212 -11.22 9.84 -0.73
CA LEU A 212 -11.37 10.76 0.40
C LEU A 212 -11.36 12.23 -0.05
N ALA A 213 -10.46 12.58 -0.97
CA ALA A 213 -10.40 13.92 -1.55
C ALA A 213 -11.63 14.25 -2.42
N LEU A 214 -12.16 13.28 -3.17
CA LEU A 214 -13.39 13.44 -3.95
C LEU A 214 -14.62 13.63 -3.06
N VAL A 215 -14.69 12.96 -1.93
CA VAL A 215 -15.76 13.16 -0.94
C VAL A 215 -15.69 14.55 -0.33
N ALA A 216 -14.49 15.03 -0.01
CA ALA A 216 -14.29 16.38 0.53
C ALA A 216 -14.72 17.49 -0.44
N THR A 217 -14.62 17.26 -1.76
CA THR A 217 -15.04 18.21 -2.80
C THR A 217 -16.50 18.05 -3.23
N GLY A 218 -17.27 17.13 -2.64
CA GLY A 218 -18.71 16.97 -2.83
C GLY A 218 -19.21 16.20 -4.05
N PRO A 219 -18.38 15.82 -5.09
CA PRO A 219 -18.89 15.09 -6.25
C PRO A 219 -19.26 13.64 -5.96
N VAL A 220 -18.80 13.08 -4.84
CA VAL A 220 -19.03 11.69 -4.45
C VAL A 220 -19.51 11.61 -3.00
N SER A 221 -20.49 10.74 -2.73
CA SER A 221 -20.97 10.46 -1.38
C SER A 221 -20.34 9.18 -0.80
N TYR A 222 -20.22 9.11 0.53
CA TYR A 222 -19.77 7.90 1.26
C TYR A 222 -20.59 6.63 0.97
N THR A 223 -21.79 6.78 0.46
CA THR A 223 -22.66 5.64 0.10
C THR A 223 -22.19 4.88 -1.13
N HIS A 224 -21.22 5.40 -1.87
CA HIS A 224 -20.69 4.80 -3.11
C HIS A 224 -19.52 3.81 -2.89
N LEU A 225 -19.08 3.61 -1.66
CA LEU A 225 -18.16 2.58 -1.20
C LEU A 225 -18.88 1.53 -0.36
#